data_6a7995e71e0cdb4c41b9aa1de2bd73c3
#
_entry.id   6a7995e71e0cdb4c41b9aa1de2bd73c3
#
_cell.length_a   1.000
_cell.length_b   1.000
_cell.length_c   1.000
_cell.angle_alpha   90.00
_cell.angle_beta   90.00
_cell.angle_gamma   90.00
#
_symmetry.space_group_name_H-M   'P 1'
#
loop_
_entity.id
_entity.type
_entity.pdbx_description
1 polymer ?
#
loop_
_entity_poly.entity_id
_entity_poly.type
_entity_poly.pdbx_seq_one_letter_code
_entity_poly.pdbx_strand_id
1 'polypeptide(L)'
;MSTELTERQALLVLNALPNIGPITLNRLLEELGGDPRAVFDAPRRRLEAVKGVGPVIAATIAAWRDHLDLAREEERMARSGADFVTTRDPDYPRLLKGIHDPPIGLYRKG
;
A
#
# COMPACT_ATOMS: atom_id res chain seq x y z
N MET A 1 12.67 13.02 7.35
CA MET A 1 11.29 13.39 7.74
C MET A 1 10.38 12.18 7.65
N SER A 2 9.62 11.95 8.69
CA SER A 2 8.64 10.87 8.65
C SER A 2 7.41 11.29 7.84
N THR A 3 6.78 10.32 7.16
CA THR A 3 5.53 10.58 6.47
C THR A 3 4.41 10.83 7.47
N GLU A 4 3.43 11.63 7.08
CA GLU A 4 2.26 11.91 7.91
C GLU A 4 1.25 10.75 7.91
N LEU A 5 1.45 9.75 7.05
CA LEU A 5 0.54 8.63 6.94
C LEU A 5 0.66 7.67 8.14
N THR A 6 -0.47 7.15 8.57
CA THR A 6 -0.46 6.01 9.49
C THR A 6 -0.10 4.74 8.71
N GLU A 7 0.26 3.67 9.41
CA GLU A 7 0.56 2.40 8.77
C GLU A 7 -0.61 1.92 7.89
N ARG A 8 -1.83 2.02 8.41
CA ARG A 8 -3.04 1.63 7.69
C ARG A 8 -3.27 2.49 6.45
N GLN A 9 -3.09 3.80 6.57
CA GLN A 9 -3.22 4.72 5.45
C GLN A 9 -2.16 4.44 4.37
N ALA A 10 -0.93 4.17 4.78
CA ALA A 10 0.14 3.84 3.85
C ALA A 10 -0.18 2.58 3.05
N LEU A 11 -0.72 1.54 3.69
CA LEU A 11 -1.16 0.33 3.00
C LEU A 11 -2.30 0.61 2.04
N LEU A 12 -3.26 1.44 2.44
CA LEU A 12 -4.37 1.84 1.58
C LEU A 12 -3.88 2.54 0.32
N VAL A 13 -2.97 3.48 0.47
CA VAL A 13 -2.39 4.21 -0.66
C VAL A 13 -1.65 3.26 -1.59
N LEU A 14 -0.78 2.41 -1.06
CA LEU A 14 -0.02 1.45 -1.88
C LEU A 14 -0.94 0.52 -2.65
N ASN A 15 -2.01 0.06 -2.02
CA ASN A 15 -2.98 -0.83 -2.66
C ASN A 15 -3.75 -0.12 -3.79
N ALA A 16 -3.95 1.17 -3.69
CA ALA A 16 -4.71 1.96 -4.65
C ALA A 16 -3.89 2.49 -5.81
N LEU A 17 -2.56 2.53 -5.70
CA LEU A 17 -1.71 3.07 -6.76
C LEU A 17 -1.71 2.19 -8.01
N PRO A 18 -1.67 2.81 -9.22
CA PRO A 18 -1.68 2.05 -10.46
C PRO A 18 -0.35 1.34 -10.72
N ASN A 19 -0.40 0.27 -11.49
CA ASN A 19 0.77 -0.48 -11.98
C ASN A 19 1.60 -1.17 -10.90
N ILE A 20 1.10 -1.28 -9.69
CA ILE A 20 1.79 -1.95 -8.59
C ILE A 20 0.96 -3.14 -8.15
N GLY A 21 1.44 -4.35 -8.44
CA GLY A 21 0.77 -5.58 -8.06
C GLY A 21 1.18 -6.06 -6.67
N PRO A 22 0.50 -7.11 -6.14
CA PRO A 22 0.80 -7.61 -4.80
C PRO A 22 2.22 -8.16 -4.65
N ILE A 23 2.80 -8.75 -5.68
CA ILE A 23 4.17 -9.27 -5.65
C ILE A 23 5.16 -8.13 -5.40
N THR A 24 5.04 -7.04 -6.17
CA THR A 24 5.92 -5.88 -6.03
C THR A 24 5.73 -5.18 -4.70
N LEU A 25 4.49 -5.04 -4.24
CA LEU A 25 4.20 -4.44 -2.94
C LEU A 25 4.80 -5.23 -1.79
N ASN A 26 4.69 -6.56 -1.82
CA ASN A 26 5.27 -7.41 -0.78
C ASN A 26 6.80 -7.32 -0.78
N ARG A 27 7.43 -7.24 -1.95
CA ARG A 27 8.88 -7.04 -2.05
C ARG A 27 9.30 -5.70 -1.46
N LEU A 28 8.56 -4.63 -1.76
CA LEU A 28 8.85 -3.31 -1.19
C LEU A 28 8.78 -3.34 0.33
N LEU A 29 7.75 -3.97 0.88
CA LEU A 29 7.59 -4.07 2.33
C LEU A 29 8.71 -4.86 2.96
N GLU A 30 9.11 -6.01 2.37
CA GLU A 30 10.22 -6.82 2.88
C GLU A 30 11.55 -6.06 2.86
N GLU A 31 11.87 -5.42 1.73
CA GLU A 31 13.13 -4.72 1.55
C GLU A 31 13.26 -3.50 2.46
N LEU A 32 12.15 -2.90 2.85
CA LEU A 32 12.14 -1.68 3.66
C LEU A 32 11.76 -1.94 5.13
N GLY A 33 11.91 -3.18 5.58
CA GLY A 33 11.76 -3.52 6.99
C GLY A 33 10.35 -3.80 7.46
N GLY A 34 9.40 -3.93 6.55
CA GLY A 34 8.03 -4.29 6.88
C GLY A 34 7.10 -3.13 7.25
N ASP A 35 7.61 -1.92 7.38
CA ASP A 35 6.78 -0.75 7.67
C ASP A 35 6.39 -0.05 6.37
N PRO A 36 5.09 -0.03 6.01
CA PRO A 36 4.64 0.59 4.77
C PRO A 36 4.93 2.10 4.72
N ARG A 37 5.05 2.76 5.86
CA ARG A 37 5.41 4.19 5.90
C ARG A 37 6.82 4.42 5.39
N ALA A 38 7.71 3.47 5.62
CA ALA A 38 9.10 3.56 5.15
C ALA A 38 9.18 3.62 3.62
N VAL A 39 8.21 3.05 2.92
CA VAL A 39 8.15 3.11 1.46
C VAL A 39 8.04 4.56 0.98
N PHE A 40 7.25 5.36 1.66
CA PHE A 40 7.06 6.78 1.30
C PHE A 40 8.20 7.68 1.77
N ASP A 41 8.94 7.25 2.80
CA ASP A 41 10.08 8.00 3.32
C ASP A 41 11.38 7.67 2.59
N ALA A 42 11.43 6.57 1.84
CA ALA A 42 12.64 6.12 1.16
C ALA A 42 12.96 7.03 -0.04
N PRO A 43 14.25 7.30 -0.31
CA PRO A 43 14.62 8.03 -1.50
C PRO A 43 14.29 7.20 -2.75
N ARG A 44 14.00 7.89 -3.85
CA ARG A 44 13.57 7.27 -5.10
C ARG A 44 14.53 6.17 -5.58
N ARG A 45 15.84 6.42 -5.49
CA ARG A 45 16.85 5.44 -5.93
C ARG A 45 16.79 4.15 -5.12
N ARG A 46 16.43 4.24 -3.83
CA ARG A 46 16.29 3.05 -3.00
C ARG A 46 15.06 2.24 -3.42
N LEU A 47 13.97 2.91 -3.78
CA LEU A 47 12.79 2.24 -4.31
C LEU A 47 13.10 1.56 -5.63
N GLU A 48 13.82 2.24 -6.51
CA GLU A 48 14.22 1.69 -7.82
C GLU A 48 15.11 0.46 -7.70
N ALA A 49 15.86 0.34 -6.62
CA ALA A 49 16.74 -0.80 -6.37
C ALA A 49 15.97 -2.08 -6.01
N VAL A 50 14.72 -1.96 -5.59
CA VAL A 50 13.89 -3.13 -5.28
C VAL A 50 13.49 -3.82 -6.57
N LYS A 51 13.69 -5.14 -6.62
CA LYS A 51 13.39 -5.93 -7.82
C LYS A 51 11.93 -5.80 -8.22
N GLY A 52 11.69 -5.45 -9.46
CA GLY A 52 10.35 -5.29 -10.03
C GLY A 52 9.78 -3.89 -9.90
N VAL A 53 10.45 -2.98 -9.22
CA VAL A 53 9.96 -1.61 -9.03
C VAL A 53 10.31 -0.72 -10.22
N GLY A 54 11.59 -0.50 -10.47
CA GLY A 54 12.02 0.36 -11.58
C GLY A 54 11.61 1.83 -11.42
N PRO A 55 12.01 2.68 -12.39
CA PRO A 55 11.80 4.13 -12.28
C PRO A 55 10.33 4.57 -12.36
N VAL A 56 9.49 3.87 -13.13
CA VAL A 56 8.09 4.25 -13.29
C VAL A 56 7.31 4.06 -11.98
N ILE A 57 7.45 2.90 -11.38
CA ILE A 57 6.78 2.59 -10.11
C ILE A 57 7.32 3.48 -8.98
N ALA A 58 8.64 3.69 -8.93
CA ALA A 58 9.24 4.57 -7.93
C ALA A 58 8.69 6.01 -8.06
N ALA A 59 8.55 6.50 -9.28
CA ALA A 59 7.97 7.82 -9.54
C ALA A 59 6.49 7.89 -9.10
N THR A 60 5.73 6.82 -9.35
CA THR A 60 4.32 6.73 -8.95
C THR A 60 4.20 6.81 -7.42
N ILE A 61 5.04 6.11 -6.70
CA ILE A 61 5.05 6.15 -5.24
C ILE A 61 5.42 7.54 -4.73
N ALA A 62 6.46 8.15 -5.31
CA ALA A 62 6.91 9.47 -4.91
C ALA A 62 5.83 10.54 -5.15
N ALA A 63 5.04 10.38 -6.20
CA ALA A 63 3.97 11.30 -6.58
C ALA A 63 2.58 10.74 -6.25
N TRP A 64 2.45 9.97 -5.21
CA TRP A 64 1.19 9.27 -4.89
C TRP A 64 0.00 10.23 -4.75
N ARG A 65 0.24 11.45 -4.29
CA ARG A 65 -0.83 12.44 -4.12
C ARG A 65 -1.45 12.88 -5.43
N ASP A 66 -0.72 12.72 -6.54
CA ASP A 66 -1.22 13.03 -7.88
C ASP A 66 -2.14 11.93 -8.40
N HIS A 67 -2.06 10.73 -7.83
CA HIS A 67 -2.84 9.57 -8.25
C HIS A 67 -4.00 9.26 -7.32
N LEU A 68 -3.95 9.72 -6.08
CA LEU A 68 -4.95 9.39 -5.07
C LEU A 68 -5.15 10.56 -4.10
N ASP A 69 -6.39 10.97 -3.93
CA ASP A 69 -6.78 11.87 -2.86
C ASP A 69 -7.23 11.02 -1.68
N LEU A 70 -6.34 10.85 -0.71
CA LEU A 70 -6.57 9.98 0.45
C LEU A 70 -7.78 10.40 1.28
N ALA A 71 -7.93 11.69 1.54
CA ALA A 71 -9.05 12.19 2.33
C ALA A 71 -10.38 11.88 1.66
N ARG A 72 -10.44 12.05 0.35
CA ARG A 72 -11.63 11.74 -0.45
C ARG A 72 -11.93 10.24 -0.45
N GLU A 73 -10.90 9.42 -0.55
CA GLU A 73 -11.04 7.96 -0.52
C GLU A 73 -11.58 7.50 0.83
N GLU A 74 -11.06 8.03 1.93
CA GLU A 74 -11.55 7.70 3.27
C GLU A 74 -13.00 8.15 3.47
N GLU A 75 -13.36 9.33 2.95
CA GLU A 75 -14.73 9.84 3.00
C GLU A 75 -15.67 8.95 2.20
N ARG A 76 -15.24 8.51 1.02
CA ARG A 76 -16.02 7.61 0.17
C ARG A 76 -16.29 6.27 0.88
N MET A 77 -15.29 5.72 1.53
CA MET A 77 -15.45 4.47 2.30
C MET A 77 -16.43 4.67 3.46
N ALA A 78 -16.34 5.77 4.17
CA ALA A 78 -17.23 6.07 5.28
C ALA A 78 -18.70 6.17 4.83
N ARG A 79 -18.94 6.82 3.69
CA ARG A 79 -20.29 6.98 3.13
C ARG A 79 -20.90 5.66 2.66
N SER A 80 -20.08 4.79 2.06
CA SER A 80 -20.57 3.52 1.50
C SER A 80 -20.66 2.40 2.54
N GLY A 81 -20.16 2.64 3.74
CA GLY A 81 -20.06 1.59 4.77
C GLY A 81 -18.94 0.59 4.48
N ALA A 82 -18.07 0.89 3.52
CA ALA A 82 -16.95 0.04 3.18
C ALA A 82 -15.81 0.25 4.18
N ASP A 83 -15.02 -0.79 4.37
CA ASP A 83 -13.85 -0.77 5.25
C ASP A 83 -12.65 -1.33 4.49
N PHE A 84 -11.45 -0.98 4.93
CA PHE A 84 -10.22 -1.47 4.34
C PHE A 84 -9.54 -2.42 5.33
N VAL A 85 -9.43 -3.69 4.93
CA VAL A 85 -8.83 -4.75 5.74
C VAL A 85 -7.45 -5.08 5.18
N THR A 86 -6.42 -5.04 6.02
CA THR A 86 -5.06 -5.34 5.62
C THR A 86 -4.63 -6.72 6.11
N THR A 87 -3.51 -7.24 5.57
CA THR A 87 -2.94 -8.52 6.02
C THR A 87 -2.55 -8.51 7.49
N ARG A 88 -2.48 -7.33 8.10
CA ARG A 88 -2.12 -7.16 9.52
C ARG A 88 -3.34 -7.13 10.43
N ASP A 89 -4.53 -7.05 9.84
CA ASP A 89 -5.77 -7.04 10.61
C ASP A 89 -6.23 -8.47 10.90
N PRO A 90 -6.79 -8.73 12.09
CA PRO A 90 -7.31 -10.07 12.41
C PRO A 90 -8.48 -10.47 11.53
N ASP A 91 -9.18 -9.51 10.94
CA ASP A 91 -10.34 -9.75 10.06
C ASP A 91 -9.94 -10.14 8.63
N TYR A 92 -8.64 -10.11 8.30
CA TYR A 92 -8.20 -10.51 6.97
C TYR A 92 -8.49 -11.99 6.72
N PRO A 93 -9.07 -12.34 5.55
CA PRO A 93 -9.43 -13.75 5.28
C PRO A 93 -8.23 -14.69 5.37
N ARG A 94 -8.35 -15.73 6.19
CA ARG A 94 -7.27 -16.70 6.41
C ARG A 94 -6.83 -17.41 5.13
N LEU A 95 -7.77 -17.70 4.25
CA LEU A 95 -7.47 -18.38 2.99
C LEU A 95 -6.55 -17.53 2.12
N LEU A 96 -6.74 -16.20 2.13
CA LEU A 96 -5.89 -15.30 1.36
C LEU A 96 -4.50 -15.17 1.97
N LYS A 97 -4.37 -15.26 3.30
CA LYS A 97 -3.05 -15.25 3.95
C LYS A 97 -2.21 -16.46 3.60
N GLY A 98 -2.85 -17.58 3.26
CA GLY A 98 -2.16 -18.81 2.93
C GLY A 98 -1.63 -18.88 1.50
N ILE A 99 -1.97 -17.95 0.63
CA ILE A 99 -1.47 -17.94 -0.73
C ILE A 99 -0.13 -17.21 -0.82
N HIS A 100 0.64 -17.52 -1.87
CA HIS A 100 1.87 -16.82 -2.16
C HIS A 100 1.52 -15.41 -2.65
N ASP A 101 2.16 -14.39 -2.13
CA ASP A 101 1.89 -12.98 -2.46
C ASP A 101 0.41 -12.56 -2.28
N PRO A 102 -0.14 -12.65 -1.06
CA PRO A 102 -1.51 -12.22 -0.83
C PRO A 102 -1.66 -10.70 -1.02
N PRO A 103 -2.85 -10.23 -1.40
CA PRO A 103 -3.10 -8.78 -1.46
C PRO A 103 -2.83 -8.14 -0.10
N ILE A 104 -2.18 -6.97 -0.09
CA ILE A 104 -1.86 -6.29 1.17
C ILE A 104 -3.09 -5.71 1.86
N GLY A 105 -4.16 -5.52 1.11
CA GLY A 105 -5.40 -5.01 1.66
C GLY A 105 -6.58 -5.29 0.75
N LEU A 106 -7.75 -5.33 1.34
CA LEU A 106 -9.02 -5.57 0.66
C LEU A 106 -10.06 -4.58 1.14
N TYR A 107 -10.91 -4.12 0.22
CA TYR A 107 -12.10 -3.36 0.58
C TYR A 107 -13.19 -4.32 1.02
N ARG A 108 -13.80 -4.02 2.15
CA ARG A 108 -14.89 -4.83 2.70
C ARG A 108 -16.08 -3.92 2.98
N LYS A 109 -17.24 -4.35 2.53
CA LYS A 109 -18.49 -3.66 2.82
C LYS A 109 -19.13 -4.32 4.03
N GLY A 110 -19.16 -3.62 5.12
CA GLY A 110 -19.63 -4.16 6.38
C GLY A 110 -21.03 -3.80 6.73
#